data_5086f009e33a9ea665f109eb9dbe65e3
#
_entry.id   5086f009e33a9ea665f109eb9dbe65e3
#
_cell.length_a   1.000
_cell.length_b   1.000
_cell.length_c   1.000
_cell.angle_alpha   90.00
_cell.angle_beta   90.00
_cell.angle_gamma   90.00
#
_symmetry.space_group_name_H-M   'P 1'
#
loop_
_entity.id
_entity.type
_entity.pdbx_description
1 polymer ?
#
loop_
_entity_poly.entity_id
_entity_poly.type
_entity_poly.pdbx_seq_one_letter_code
_entity_poly.pdbx_strand_id
1 'polypeptide(L)'
;VLWSPSGFFDASPGAESLIGWHVNRGRDQAADFFPASQFRAKFYRPDVIAALLDTADEAQALARADADAGRRTTRTDIAQALPPVVRVVSPGEGDRFTKPQVQLRYRARTAADAPVTGAKVLVDGRPLETARGLRPVGNADADGVEFVLDLTLPGRDVVVSVVAENRHGPSEARS
;
A
#
# COMPACT_ATOMS: atom_id res chain seq x y z
N VAL A 1 10.47 13.41 -13.24
CA VAL A 1 10.86 12.24 -12.45
C VAL A 1 12.14 11.67 -13.01
N LEU A 2 13.09 11.38 -12.14
CA LEU A 2 14.29 10.60 -12.42
C LEU A 2 14.21 9.29 -11.63
N TRP A 3 14.64 8.19 -12.23
CA TRP A 3 14.44 6.85 -11.71
C TRP A 3 15.66 5.97 -11.92
N SER A 4 16.10 5.26 -10.89
CA SER A 4 17.21 4.32 -10.98
C SER A 4 16.75 2.88 -11.22
N PRO A 5 17.59 1.98 -11.71
CA PRO A 5 17.25 0.57 -11.92
C PRO A 5 16.75 -0.15 -10.66
N SER A 6 17.28 0.17 -9.49
CA SER A 6 16.84 -0.41 -8.20
C SER A 6 15.59 0.27 -7.61
N GLY A 7 14.99 1.24 -8.31
CA GLY A 7 13.77 1.89 -7.89
C GLY A 7 13.94 3.15 -7.06
N PHE A 8 15.15 3.62 -6.79
CA PHE A 8 15.33 4.93 -6.19
C PHE A 8 14.86 6.01 -7.16
N PHE A 9 14.21 7.05 -6.64
CA PHE A 9 13.69 8.11 -7.49
C PHE A 9 13.82 9.49 -6.86
N ASP A 10 13.80 10.48 -7.74
CA ASP A 10 13.54 11.86 -7.44
C ASP A 10 12.38 12.37 -8.29
N ALA A 11 11.49 13.17 -7.70
CA ALA A 11 10.28 13.63 -8.34
C ALA A 11 9.90 15.02 -7.84
N SER A 12 9.35 15.83 -8.72
CA SER A 12 8.69 17.07 -8.33
C SER A 12 7.47 16.77 -7.43
N PRO A 13 7.07 17.72 -6.57
CA PRO A 13 5.93 17.52 -5.69
C PRO A 13 4.68 17.03 -6.43
N GLY A 14 4.09 15.92 -5.94
CA GLY A 14 2.90 15.29 -6.52
C GLY A 14 3.15 14.35 -7.70
N ALA A 15 4.30 14.39 -8.35
CA ALA A 15 4.58 13.51 -9.49
C ALA A 15 4.70 12.03 -9.08
N GLU A 16 5.06 11.75 -7.84
CA GLU A 16 5.13 10.40 -7.29
C GLU A 16 3.77 9.66 -7.21
N SER A 17 2.66 10.38 -7.28
CA SER A 17 1.32 9.77 -7.36
C SER A 17 0.94 9.36 -8.78
N LEU A 18 1.62 9.90 -9.80
CA LEU A 18 1.36 9.64 -11.21
C LEU A 18 2.21 8.50 -11.79
N ILE A 19 3.21 8.06 -11.04
CA ILE A 19 4.13 6.99 -11.42
C ILE A 19 4.13 5.88 -10.38
N GLY A 20 4.53 4.67 -10.77
CA GLY A 20 4.58 3.55 -9.84
C GLY A 20 5.02 2.26 -10.52
N TRP A 21 4.87 1.19 -9.78
CA TRP A 21 5.23 -0.15 -10.23
C TRP A 21 3.99 -0.95 -10.61
N HIS A 22 4.05 -1.58 -11.77
CA HIS A 22 3.12 -2.63 -12.15
C HIS A 22 3.70 -3.98 -11.76
N VAL A 23 3.01 -4.70 -10.89
CA VAL A 23 3.40 -6.03 -10.46
C VAL A 23 2.50 -7.03 -11.16
N ASN A 24 3.07 -7.78 -12.10
CA ASN A 24 2.34 -8.81 -12.86
C ASN A 24 1.96 -9.99 -11.98
N ARG A 25 0.76 -10.50 -12.17
CA ARG A 25 0.18 -11.64 -11.45
C ARG A 25 -0.03 -12.88 -12.31
N GLY A 26 0.64 -12.95 -13.45
CA GLY A 26 0.44 -13.99 -14.43
C GLY A 26 -0.51 -13.55 -15.55
N ARG A 27 -0.89 -14.50 -16.42
CA ARG A 27 -1.66 -14.19 -17.63
C ARG A 27 -3.14 -13.91 -17.38
N ASP A 28 -3.69 -14.52 -16.33
CA ASP A 28 -5.15 -14.55 -16.08
C ASP A 28 -5.61 -13.51 -15.03
N GLN A 29 -4.70 -12.70 -14.53
CA GLN A 29 -5.00 -11.71 -13.50
C GLN A 29 -4.45 -10.33 -13.89
N ALA A 30 -5.23 -9.28 -13.60
CA ALA A 30 -4.76 -7.92 -13.76
C ALA A 30 -3.54 -7.66 -12.90
N ALA A 31 -2.59 -6.89 -13.43
CA ALA A 31 -1.44 -6.43 -12.65
C ALA A 31 -1.90 -5.49 -11.52
N ASP A 32 -1.20 -5.55 -10.40
CA ASP A 32 -1.37 -4.56 -9.36
C ASP A 32 -0.53 -3.32 -9.68
N PHE A 33 -1.08 -2.15 -9.44
CA PHE A 33 -0.36 -0.89 -9.54
C PHE A 33 -0.11 -0.33 -8.14
N PHE A 34 1.15 0.03 -7.88
CA PHE A 34 1.58 0.64 -6.63
C PHE A 34 2.21 2.01 -6.95
N PRO A 35 1.57 3.13 -6.58
CA PRO A 35 2.13 4.46 -6.80
C PRO A 35 3.42 4.65 -6.01
N ALA A 36 4.37 5.38 -6.58
CA ALA A 36 5.68 5.62 -5.96
C ALA A 36 5.56 6.37 -4.62
N SER A 37 4.50 7.14 -4.43
CA SER A 37 4.19 7.83 -3.19
C SER A 37 4.09 6.89 -1.97
N GLN A 38 3.62 5.65 -2.15
CA GLN A 38 3.57 4.64 -1.07
C GLN A 38 4.96 4.22 -0.58
N PHE A 39 5.95 4.36 -1.42
CA PHE A 39 7.33 3.92 -1.14
C PHE A 39 8.27 5.09 -0.84
N ARG A 40 7.74 6.31 -0.70
CA ARG A 40 8.53 7.52 -0.51
C ARG A 40 9.57 7.39 0.62
N ALA A 41 9.20 6.79 1.74
CA ALA A 41 10.08 6.62 2.89
C ALA A 41 11.35 5.78 2.59
N LYS A 42 11.27 4.86 1.62
CA LYS A 42 12.37 3.95 1.28
C LYS A 42 13.09 4.35 0.00
N PHE A 43 12.35 4.79 -1.02
CA PHE A 43 12.86 4.91 -2.38
C PHE A 43 12.96 6.35 -2.89
N TYR A 44 12.37 7.34 -2.21
CA TYR A 44 12.62 8.74 -2.53
C TYR A 44 14.00 9.16 -2.04
N ARG A 45 14.95 9.18 -2.97
CA ARG A 45 16.38 9.40 -2.70
C ARG A 45 16.99 10.37 -3.73
N PRO A 46 16.62 11.66 -3.66
CA PRO A 46 17.21 12.68 -4.55
C PRO A 46 18.75 12.75 -4.44
N ASP A 47 19.29 12.45 -3.26
CA ASP A 47 20.73 12.36 -3.02
C ASP A 47 21.42 11.26 -3.85
N VAL A 48 20.79 10.07 -3.91
CA VAL A 48 21.29 8.96 -4.75
C VAL A 48 21.17 9.30 -6.24
N ILE A 49 20.03 9.89 -6.63
CA ILE A 49 19.81 10.29 -8.03
C ILE A 49 20.82 11.36 -8.47
N ALA A 50 21.09 12.37 -7.64
CA ALA A 50 22.12 13.36 -7.93
C ALA A 50 23.51 12.71 -8.09
N ALA A 51 23.91 11.84 -7.16
CA ALA A 51 25.18 11.12 -7.26
C ALA A 51 25.24 10.19 -8.47
N LEU A 52 24.12 9.61 -8.90
CA LEU A 52 24.03 8.73 -10.07
C LEU A 52 24.31 9.49 -11.38
N LEU A 53 23.87 10.74 -11.47
CA LEU A 53 24.16 11.58 -12.63
C LEU A 53 25.67 11.88 -12.77
N ASP A 54 26.40 11.93 -11.65
CA ASP A 54 27.85 12.16 -11.65
C ASP A 54 28.65 10.88 -11.91
N THR A 55 28.23 9.76 -11.30
CA THR A 55 29.01 8.50 -11.30
C THR A 55 28.65 7.57 -12.43
N ALA A 56 27.45 7.69 -12.99
CA ALA A 56 26.85 6.74 -13.93
C ALA A 56 26.84 5.28 -13.41
N ASP A 57 27.04 5.07 -12.10
CA ASP A 57 27.06 3.77 -11.41
C ASP A 57 26.21 3.86 -10.14
N GLU A 58 25.15 3.06 -10.09
CA GLU A 58 24.19 3.09 -8.98
C GLU A 58 24.78 2.61 -7.65
N ALA A 59 25.72 1.66 -7.68
CA ALA A 59 26.35 1.17 -6.46
C ALA A 59 27.27 2.23 -5.85
N GLN A 60 28.03 2.92 -6.69
CA GLN A 60 28.87 4.05 -6.26
C GLN A 60 28.04 5.23 -5.79
N ALA A 61 26.95 5.57 -6.51
CA ALA A 61 26.03 6.63 -6.14
C ALA A 61 25.41 6.38 -4.77
N LEU A 62 24.92 5.15 -4.53
CA LEU A 62 24.34 4.76 -3.26
C LEU A 62 25.36 4.82 -2.11
N ALA A 63 26.57 4.28 -2.33
CA ALA A 63 27.63 4.28 -1.34
C ALA A 63 28.06 5.72 -0.97
N ARG A 64 28.17 6.62 -1.95
CA ARG A 64 28.50 8.03 -1.75
C ARG A 64 27.39 8.74 -0.96
N ALA A 65 26.13 8.63 -1.41
CA ALA A 65 25.00 9.25 -0.74
C ALA A 65 24.79 8.74 0.69
N ASP A 66 25.05 7.47 0.95
CA ASP A 66 24.97 6.88 2.28
C ASP A 66 26.11 7.35 3.20
N ALA A 67 27.33 7.48 2.66
CA ALA A 67 28.49 8.02 3.40
C ALA A 67 28.25 9.48 3.80
N ASP A 68 27.78 10.31 2.85
CA ASP A 68 27.51 11.73 3.07
C ASP A 68 26.39 11.94 4.10
N ALA A 69 25.40 11.06 4.12
CA ALA A 69 24.28 11.11 5.07
C ALA A 69 24.49 10.34 6.38
N GLY A 70 25.67 9.69 6.57
CA GLY A 70 25.98 8.89 7.76
C GLY A 70 25.04 7.71 7.97
N ARG A 71 24.50 7.11 6.91
CA ARG A 71 23.53 6.01 6.97
C ARG A 71 23.98 4.82 6.13
N ARG A 72 23.29 3.69 6.32
CA ARG A 72 23.43 2.50 5.46
C ARG A 72 22.07 2.14 4.89
N THR A 73 21.97 2.08 3.58
CA THR A 73 20.76 1.63 2.89
C THR A 73 20.90 0.15 2.53
N THR A 74 20.00 -0.67 3.04
CA THR A 74 19.87 -2.06 2.57
C THR A 74 19.10 -2.06 1.27
N ARG A 75 19.69 -2.58 0.20
CA ARG A 75 18.97 -2.79 -1.06
C ARG A 75 17.81 -3.75 -0.82
N THR A 76 16.63 -3.31 -1.11
CA THR A 76 15.40 -4.11 -1.01
C THR A 76 14.77 -4.16 -2.39
N ASP A 77 14.50 -5.34 -2.90
CA ASP A 77 13.68 -5.50 -4.09
C ASP A 77 12.28 -4.95 -3.78
N ILE A 78 11.75 -4.14 -4.69
CA ILE A 78 10.40 -3.58 -4.54
C ILE A 78 9.36 -4.69 -4.36
N ALA A 79 9.51 -5.81 -5.06
CA ALA A 79 8.61 -6.96 -4.95
C ALA A 79 8.54 -7.56 -3.54
N GLN A 80 9.59 -7.36 -2.72
CA GLN A 80 9.66 -7.81 -1.33
C GLN A 80 9.17 -6.73 -0.34
N ALA A 81 8.86 -5.53 -0.82
CA ALA A 81 8.48 -4.39 0.00
C ALA A 81 7.04 -3.92 -0.26
N LEU A 82 6.22 -4.78 -0.86
CA LEU A 82 4.86 -4.40 -1.25
C LEU A 82 3.92 -4.29 -0.06
N PRO A 83 3.15 -3.18 0.04
CA PRO A 83 2.03 -3.08 0.97
C PRO A 83 0.90 -4.03 0.56
N PRO A 84 -0.12 -4.24 1.43
CA PRO A 84 -1.29 -5.03 1.07
C PRO A 84 -2.07 -4.41 -0.09
N VAL A 85 -2.72 -5.25 -0.89
CA VAL A 85 -3.75 -4.84 -1.84
C VAL A 85 -5.10 -5.21 -1.27
N VAL A 86 -5.98 -4.22 -1.11
CA VAL A 86 -7.31 -4.38 -0.51
C VAL A 86 -8.39 -4.30 -1.58
N ARG A 87 -9.41 -5.15 -1.43
CA ARG A 87 -10.64 -5.10 -2.19
C ARG A 87 -11.83 -5.23 -1.25
N VAL A 88 -12.72 -4.26 -1.24
CA VAL A 88 -14.01 -4.37 -0.53
C VAL A 88 -14.91 -5.35 -1.26
N VAL A 89 -15.52 -6.26 -0.50
CA VAL A 89 -16.43 -7.29 -1.02
C VAL A 89 -17.88 -6.91 -0.71
N SER A 90 -18.13 -6.37 0.49
CA SER A 90 -19.44 -5.90 0.95
C SER A 90 -19.24 -4.88 2.07
N PRO A 91 -20.03 -3.83 2.14
CA PRO A 91 -21.09 -3.43 1.21
C PRO A 91 -20.57 -3.03 -0.17
N GLY A 92 -21.42 -3.14 -1.17
CA GLY A 92 -21.20 -2.59 -2.51
C GLY A 92 -21.59 -1.12 -2.61
N GLU A 93 -21.19 -0.48 -3.70
CA GLU A 93 -21.57 0.90 -3.97
C GLU A 93 -23.09 1.05 -4.10
N GLY A 94 -23.67 2.01 -3.37
CA GLY A 94 -25.11 2.28 -3.39
C GLY A 94 -25.94 1.35 -2.51
N ASP A 95 -25.34 0.42 -1.77
CA ASP A 95 -26.06 -0.43 -0.83
C ASP A 95 -26.76 0.41 0.27
N ARG A 96 -27.99 -0.02 0.61
CA ARG A 96 -28.81 0.66 1.62
C ARG A 96 -29.09 -0.26 2.80
N PHE A 97 -28.93 0.27 3.99
CA PHE A 97 -29.14 -0.45 5.25
C PHE A 97 -30.22 0.22 6.07
N THR A 98 -31.08 -0.60 6.66
CA THR A 98 -32.14 -0.14 7.59
C THR A 98 -31.67 -0.08 9.03
N LYS A 99 -30.51 -0.68 9.32
CA LYS A 99 -29.89 -0.72 10.65
C LYS A 99 -28.52 -0.07 10.61
N PRO A 100 -28.09 0.60 11.69
CA PRO A 100 -26.75 1.21 11.74
C PRO A 100 -25.62 0.18 11.80
N GLN A 101 -25.90 -1.07 12.19
CA GLN A 101 -24.91 -2.16 12.23
C GLN A 101 -24.77 -2.74 10.84
N VAL A 102 -23.56 -2.65 10.31
CA VAL A 102 -23.19 -3.13 8.97
C VAL A 102 -21.96 -4.01 9.10
N GLN A 103 -21.99 -5.16 8.42
CA GLN A 103 -20.84 -6.04 8.33
C GLN A 103 -20.03 -5.65 7.09
N LEU A 104 -18.79 -5.20 7.31
CA LEU A 104 -17.83 -4.93 6.26
C LEU A 104 -17.03 -6.20 6.00
N ARG A 105 -17.01 -6.62 4.74
CA ARG A 105 -16.19 -7.74 4.25
C ARG A 105 -15.20 -7.21 3.23
N TYR A 106 -13.94 -7.50 3.42
CA TYR A 106 -12.90 -7.13 2.47
C TYR A 106 -11.86 -8.23 2.34
N ARG A 107 -11.20 -8.27 1.21
CA ARG A 107 -10.06 -9.15 0.97
C ARG A 107 -8.79 -8.34 0.99
N ALA A 108 -7.77 -8.87 1.62
CA ALA A 108 -6.44 -8.30 1.62
C ALA A 108 -5.44 -9.35 1.11
N ARG A 109 -4.74 -9.00 0.04
CA ARG A 109 -3.66 -9.80 -0.51
C ARG A 109 -2.34 -9.15 -0.16
N THR A 110 -1.38 -9.98 0.22
CA THR A 110 -0.04 -9.57 0.62
C THR A 110 0.96 -10.69 0.30
N ALA A 111 2.25 -10.39 0.30
CA ALA A 111 3.28 -11.42 0.21
C ALA A 111 3.21 -12.35 1.44
N ALA A 112 3.52 -13.64 1.22
CA ALA A 112 3.38 -14.68 2.26
C ALA A 112 4.21 -14.38 3.53
N ASP A 113 5.34 -13.70 3.37
CA ASP A 113 6.24 -13.32 4.45
C ASP A 113 5.88 -11.98 5.13
N ALA A 114 4.85 -11.28 4.65
CA ALA A 114 4.41 -9.99 5.14
C ALA A 114 2.89 -9.95 5.39
N PRO A 115 2.36 -10.77 6.33
CA PRO A 115 0.93 -10.84 6.57
C PRO A 115 0.34 -9.49 7.00
N VAL A 116 -0.96 -9.33 6.84
CA VAL A 116 -1.69 -8.16 7.34
C VAL A 116 -1.58 -8.12 8.86
N THR A 117 -1.08 -7.01 9.38
CA THR A 117 -0.89 -6.76 10.82
C THR A 117 -1.98 -5.89 11.43
N GLY A 118 -2.66 -5.11 10.59
CA GLY A 118 -3.73 -4.21 11.02
C GLY A 118 -4.62 -3.76 9.88
N ALA A 119 -5.77 -3.21 10.22
CA ALA A 119 -6.61 -2.48 9.28
C ALA A 119 -7.27 -1.30 9.96
N LYS A 120 -7.49 -0.24 9.19
CA LYS A 120 -8.24 0.95 9.58
C LYS A 120 -9.43 1.09 8.65
N VAL A 121 -10.59 1.36 9.23
CA VAL A 121 -11.79 1.73 8.46
C VAL A 121 -11.93 3.24 8.53
N LEU A 122 -12.18 3.83 7.37
CA LEU A 122 -12.45 5.26 7.25
C LEU A 122 -13.92 5.43 6.86
N VAL A 123 -14.58 6.38 7.49
CA VAL A 123 -15.92 6.84 7.11
C VAL A 123 -15.79 8.30 6.68
N ASP A 124 -16.11 8.60 5.42
CA ASP A 124 -15.88 9.91 4.80
C ASP A 124 -14.44 10.41 4.99
N GLY A 125 -13.46 9.50 4.88
CA GLY A 125 -12.04 9.79 5.04
C GLY A 125 -11.55 9.93 6.49
N ARG A 126 -12.44 9.78 7.50
CA ARG A 126 -12.08 9.88 8.92
C ARG A 126 -12.00 8.49 9.55
N PRO A 127 -10.96 8.20 10.36
CA PRO A 127 -10.84 6.92 11.03
C PRO A 127 -12.03 6.62 11.93
N LEU A 128 -12.57 5.41 11.81
CA LEU A 128 -13.59 4.89 12.71
C LEU A 128 -12.91 4.11 13.85
N GLU A 129 -13.04 4.57 15.09
CA GLU A 129 -12.35 3.98 16.25
C GLU A 129 -12.79 2.56 16.63
N THR A 130 -13.88 2.07 16.06
CA THR A 130 -14.53 0.81 16.44
C THR A 130 -14.02 -0.43 15.70
N ALA A 131 -13.02 -0.32 14.85
CA ALA A 131 -12.44 -1.46 14.13
C ALA A 131 -11.57 -2.34 15.06
N ARG A 132 -12.12 -2.85 16.15
CA ARG A 132 -11.46 -3.84 17.00
C ARG A 132 -11.78 -5.24 16.49
N GLY A 133 -10.70 -5.99 16.18
CA GLY A 133 -10.79 -7.41 15.91
C GLY A 133 -10.83 -7.76 14.43
N LEU A 134 -9.68 -7.66 13.76
CA LEU A 134 -9.43 -8.34 12.49
C LEU A 134 -9.72 -9.83 12.68
N ARG A 135 -10.77 -10.32 12.04
CA ARG A 135 -11.08 -11.75 12.01
C ARG A 135 -10.90 -12.24 10.58
N PRO A 136 -9.85 -13.02 10.30
CA PRO A 136 -9.73 -13.71 9.03
C PRO A 136 -10.87 -14.74 8.93
N VAL A 137 -11.50 -14.83 7.77
CA VAL A 137 -12.53 -15.79 7.45
C VAL A 137 -12.04 -16.68 6.33
N GLY A 138 -11.82 -17.95 6.62
CA GLY A 138 -11.35 -18.93 5.64
C GLY A 138 -9.83 -18.93 5.45
N ASN A 139 -9.39 -19.73 4.48
CA ASN A 139 -7.99 -19.86 4.10
C ASN A 139 -7.64 -18.81 3.03
N ALA A 140 -6.35 -18.46 2.95
CA ALA A 140 -5.84 -17.65 1.88
C ALA A 140 -6.00 -18.36 0.52
N ASP A 141 -6.47 -17.64 -0.48
CA ASP A 141 -6.52 -18.06 -1.87
C ASP A 141 -5.73 -17.08 -2.77
N ALA A 142 -5.87 -17.21 -4.09
CA ALA A 142 -5.19 -16.35 -5.06
C ALA A 142 -5.55 -14.85 -4.91
N ASP A 143 -6.72 -14.54 -4.34
CA ASP A 143 -7.22 -13.18 -4.09
C ASP A 143 -6.93 -12.69 -2.67
N GLY A 144 -6.22 -13.48 -1.87
CA GLY A 144 -5.80 -13.14 -0.52
C GLY A 144 -6.69 -13.74 0.57
N VAL A 145 -6.63 -13.14 1.75
CA VAL A 145 -7.42 -13.52 2.92
C VAL A 145 -8.62 -12.60 3.04
N GLU A 146 -9.79 -13.19 3.31
CA GLU A 146 -10.99 -12.41 3.60
C GLU A 146 -11.06 -12.06 5.09
N PHE A 147 -11.45 -10.83 5.37
CA PHE A 147 -11.65 -10.30 6.71
C PHE A 147 -13.07 -9.76 6.85
N VAL A 148 -13.58 -9.89 8.06
CA VAL A 148 -14.90 -9.38 8.43
C VAL A 148 -14.77 -8.45 9.63
N LEU A 149 -15.46 -7.32 9.55
CA LEU A 149 -15.55 -6.31 10.62
C LEU A 149 -16.99 -5.88 10.77
N ASP A 150 -17.46 -5.84 12.02
CA ASP A 150 -18.76 -5.27 12.35
C ASP A 150 -18.59 -3.78 12.63
N LEU A 151 -19.33 -2.94 11.89
CA LEU A 151 -19.29 -1.49 11.96
C LEU A 151 -20.62 -0.94 12.44
N THR A 152 -20.57 0.19 13.12
CA THR A 152 -21.75 1.02 13.38
C THR A 152 -21.63 2.31 12.57
N LEU A 153 -22.48 2.45 11.56
CA LEU A 153 -22.48 3.59 10.66
C LEU A 153 -23.54 4.62 11.05
N PRO A 154 -23.33 5.92 10.78
CA PRO A 154 -24.34 6.94 10.99
C PRO A 154 -25.51 6.78 10.02
N GLY A 155 -26.72 7.24 10.42
CA GLY A 155 -27.95 7.16 9.62
C GLY A 155 -28.01 8.17 8.47
N ARG A 156 -26.98 8.23 7.66
CA ARG A 156 -26.85 9.09 6.46
C ARG A 156 -25.97 8.40 5.43
N ASP A 157 -25.97 8.92 4.21
CA ASP A 157 -25.04 8.44 3.18
C ASP A 157 -23.59 8.68 3.60
N VAL A 158 -22.77 7.66 3.48
CA VAL A 158 -21.34 7.69 3.83
C VAL A 158 -20.53 6.88 2.86
N VAL A 159 -19.28 7.26 2.69
CA VAL A 159 -18.27 6.46 2.00
C VAL A 159 -17.44 5.70 3.03
N VAL A 160 -17.48 4.38 2.96
CA VAL A 160 -16.68 3.49 3.82
C VAL A 160 -15.47 3.02 3.04
N SER A 161 -14.27 3.28 3.55
CA SER A 161 -13.03 2.83 2.93
C SER A 161 -12.20 2.02 3.92
N VAL A 162 -11.40 1.09 3.39
CA VAL A 162 -10.50 0.24 4.18
C VAL A 162 -9.06 0.49 3.78
N VAL A 163 -8.19 0.60 4.77
CA VAL A 163 -6.73 0.60 4.64
C VAL A 163 -6.19 -0.56 5.47
N ALA A 164 -5.58 -1.55 4.83
CA ALA A 164 -4.86 -2.62 5.52
C ALA A 164 -3.37 -2.27 5.63
N GLU A 165 -2.73 -2.75 6.66
CA GLU A 165 -1.30 -2.50 6.92
C GLU A 165 -0.55 -3.82 7.05
N ASN A 166 0.69 -3.85 6.57
CA ASN A 166 1.68 -4.88 6.87
C ASN A 166 2.99 -4.22 7.30
N ARG A 167 4.04 -5.02 7.51
CA ARG A 167 5.38 -4.51 7.88
C ARG A 167 5.99 -3.52 6.86
N HIS A 168 5.49 -3.49 5.63
CA HIS A 168 6.01 -2.64 4.56
C HIS A 168 5.25 -1.31 4.42
N GLY A 169 4.06 -1.22 4.99
CA GLY A 169 3.26 -0.01 5.00
C GLY A 169 1.76 -0.25 4.77
N PRO A 170 0.99 0.84 4.70
CA PRO A 170 -0.44 0.80 4.45
C PRO A 170 -0.75 0.58 2.97
N SER A 171 -1.88 -0.08 2.69
CA SER A 171 -2.49 -0.11 1.37
C SER A 171 -3.04 1.26 0.96
N GLU A 172 -3.42 1.41 -0.30
CA GLU A 172 -4.34 2.47 -0.67
C GLU A 172 -5.70 2.27 0.03
N ALA A 173 -6.40 3.39 0.29
CA ALA A 173 -7.79 3.34 0.76
C ALA A 173 -8.68 2.83 -0.38
N ARG A 174 -9.51 1.81 -0.10
CA ARG A 174 -10.47 1.24 -1.05
C ARG A 174 -11.87 1.27 -0.46
N SER A 175 -12.81 1.75 -1.23
CA SER A 175 -14.25 1.81 -0.94
C SER A 175 -15.03 0.91 -1.88
#